data_4b911948ca7d1f52e059bef8ec234231
#
_entry.id   4b911948ca7d1f52e059bef8ec234231
#
_cell.length_a   1.000
_cell.length_b   1.000
_cell.length_c   1.000
_cell.angle_alpha   90.00
_cell.angle_beta   90.00
_cell.angle_gamma   90.00
#
_symmetry.space_group_name_H-M   'P 1'
#
loop_
_entity.id
_entity.type
_entity.pdbx_description
1 polymer ?
#
loop_
_entity_poly.entity_id
_entity_poly.type
_entity_poly.pdbx_seq_one_letter_code
_entity_poly.pdbx_strand_id
1 'polypeptide(L)'
;MSDKNEIIRSAAAQVAENYRKSDILMYGDALRLPSRTAVIEIIRDFQKILFPAYYGDRDLLKLPPEQYSALLMGHVYDKLLRQLELVMPEGEEGARRAEKVCEAMMERLPYIQELLLKDLTANYNGDPAASSRQEIILSYPGMFAIFIYRIAHELYLEKVPMIPRIMTEYAHSQTGIDINPGATIGEYFSIDHGTGVVVGETTVIGDRVQLYQGVTLGAMSPAGMHHSAETPARRHPKIGSDVTIYAGATLLGGATEVGDNVVIGGNAFLTESVESDTKVSIKKPEMTFRVKGGRF
;
A
#
# COMPACT_ATOMS: atom_id res chain seq x y z
N MET A 1 -42.99 -14.18 26.58
CA MET A 1 -42.14 -13.99 25.39
C MET A 1 -42.13 -12.50 25.07
N SER A 2 -41.02 -11.84 25.23
CA SER A 2 -40.90 -10.42 24.84
C SER A 2 -41.16 -10.31 23.33
N ASP A 3 -42.00 -9.35 22.93
CA ASP A 3 -42.29 -9.17 21.52
C ASP A 3 -41.01 -8.72 20.82
N LYS A 4 -40.60 -9.43 19.75
CA LYS A 4 -39.47 -9.09 18.92
C LYS A 4 -39.42 -7.61 18.56
N ASN A 5 -40.56 -7.03 18.29
CA ASN A 5 -40.68 -5.61 17.92
C ASN A 5 -40.37 -4.66 19.12
N GLU A 6 -40.68 -5.06 20.34
CA GLU A 6 -40.36 -4.29 21.54
C GLU A 6 -38.86 -4.28 21.82
N ILE A 7 -38.18 -5.45 21.66
CA ILE A 7 -36.73 -5.55 21.76
C ILE A 7 -36.03 -4.67 20.72
N ILE A 8 -36.45 -4.73 19.43
CA ILE A 8 -35.89 -3.93 18.36
C ILE A 8 -36.08 -2.43 18.63
N ARG A 9 -37.30 -1.99 19.07
CA ARG A 9 -37.56 -0.57 19.38
C ARG A 9 -36.68 -0.07 20.52
N SER A 10 -36.54 -0.84 21.60
CA SER A 10 -35.68 -0.49 22.74
C SER A 10 -34.21 -0.38 22.33
N ALA A 11 -33.71 -1.36 21.59
CA ALA A 11 -32.32 -1.33 21.08
C ALA A 11 -32.09 -0.15 20.12
N ALA A 12 -33.04 0.12 19.21
CA ALA A 12 -32.93 1.23 18.27
C ALA A 12 -32.91 2.60 18.98
N ALA A 13 -33.72 2.76 20.05
CA ALA A 13 -33.71 3.99 20.84
C ALA A 13 -32.33 4.20 21.52
N GLN A 14 -31.70 3.14 22.05
CA GLN A 14 -30.40 3.23 22.68
C GLN A 14 -29.29 3.53 21.63
N VAL A 15 -29.34 2.90 20.45
CA VAL A 15 -28.42 3.18 19.34
C VAL A 15 -28.59 4.64 18.88
N ALA A 16 -29.79 5.13 18.71
CA ALA A 16 -30.05 6.53 18.33
C ALA A 16 -29.53 7.53 19.38
N GLU A 17 -29.57 7.17 20.66
CA GLU A 17 -28.98 8.00 21.73
C GLU A 17 -27.46 8.04 21.65
N ASN A 18 -26.79 6.93 21.24
CA ASN A 18 -25.35 6.91 20.99
C ASN A 18 -24.99 7.83 19.82
N TYR A 19 -25.80 7.90 18.76
CA TYR A 19 -25.56 8.85 17.65
C TYR A 19 -25.57 10.31 18.12
N ARG A 20 -26.42 10.67 19.09
CA ARG A 20 -26.49 12.03 19.64
C ARG A 20 -25.33 12.39 20.56
N LYS A 21 -24.71 11.39 21.19
CA LYS A 21 -23.66 11.57 22.19
C LYS A 21 -22.24 11.56 21.57
N SER A 22 -22.08 11.09 20.35
CA SER A 22 -20.78 10.93 19.69
C SER A 22 -20.71 11.74 18.40
N ASP A 23 -19.70 12.55 18.29
CA ASP A 23 -19.32 13.28 17.07
C ASP A 23 -18.83 12.35 15.95
N ILE A 24 -18.39 11.14 16.31
CA ILE A 24 -17.93 10.10 15.34
C ILE A 24 -19.11 9.36 14.73
N LEU A 25 -20.20 9.15 15.48
CA LEU A 25 -21.39 8.41 15.06
C LEU A 25 -22.44 9.31 14.39
N MET A 26 -22.00 10.37 13.72
CA MET A 26 -22.90 11.33 13.07
C MET A 26 -23.91 10.64 12.16
N TYR A 27 -25.16 11.09 12.26
CA TYR A 27 -26.28 10.62 11.45
C TYR A 27 -26.84 11.77 10.61
N GLY A 28 -26.87 11.61 9.28
CA GLY A 28 -27.38 12.61 8.34
C GLY A 28 -26.40 12.94 7.22
N ASP A 29 -26.80 13.84 6.33
CA ASP A 29 -26.08 14.20 5.10
C ASP A 29 -24.89 15.17 5.32
N ALA A 30 -24.64 15.57 6.56
CA ALA A 30 -23.61 16.58 6.86
C ALA A 30 -22.17 16.06 6.78
N LEU A 31 -21.97 14.75 6.68
CA LEU A 31 -20.64 14.16 6.71
C LEU A 31 -20.07 13.99 5.28
N ARG A 32 -19.06 14.79 4.97
CA ARG A 32 -18.33 14.68 3.72
C ARG A 32 -17.20 13.63 3.85
N LEU A 33 -17.52 12.38 3.57
CA LEU A 33 -16.57 11.26 3.61
C LEU A 33 -16.48 10.58 2.25
N PRO A 34 -15.28 10.16 1.83
CA PRO A 34 -15.11 9.40 0.60
C PRO A 34 -15.74 8.02 0.76
N SER A 35 -16.33 7.51 -0.32
CA SER A 35 -16.86 6.16 -0.34
C SER A 35 -15.73 5.15 -0.56
N ARG A 36 -15.49 4.28 0.44
CA ARG A 36 -14.52 3.18 0.31
C ARG A 36 -14.80 2.32 -0.93
N THR A 37 -16.04 2.04 -1.24
CA THR A 37 -16.43 1.25 -2.43
C THR A 37 -16.05 1.98 -3.72
N ALA A 38 -16.34 3.29 -3.82
CA ALA A 38 -15.98 4.08 -4.98
C ALA A 38 -14.45 4.17 -5.17
N VAL A 39 -13.68 4.29 -4.09
CA VAL A 39 -12.20 4.26 -4.15
C VAL A 39 -11.69 2.91 -4.67
N ILE A 40 -12.29 1.79 -4.25
CA ILE A 40 -11.94 0.45 -4.76
C ILE A 40 -12.29 0.32 -6.26
N GLU A 41 -13.41 0.89 -6.71
CA GLU A 41 -13.75 0.92 -8.13
C GLU A 41 -12.75 1.73 -8.95
N ILE A 42 -12.29 2.87 -8.45
CA ILE A 42 -11.23 3.68 -9.07
C ILE A 42 -9.94 2.86 -9.23
N ILE A 43 -9.53 2.09 -8.21
CA ILE A 43 -8.37 1.19 -8.30
C ILE A 43 -8.55 0.17 -9.44
N ARG A 44 -9.72 -0.43 -9.57
CA ARG A 44 -10.03 -1.38 -10.65
C ARG A 44 -10.01 -0.73 -12.03
N ASP A 45 -10.45 0.51 -12.12
CA ASP A 45 -10.41 1.24 -13.38
C ASP A 45 -8.97 1.63 -13.77
N PHE A 46 -8.10 1.96 -12.81
CA PHE A 46 -6.66 2.09 -13.07
C PHE A 46 -6.02 0.79 -13.56
N GLN A 47 -6.43 -0.39 -13.05
CA GLN A 47 -5.95 -1.67 -13.58
C GLN A 47 -6.29 -1.83 -15.07
N LYS A 48 -7.49 -1.43 -15.49
CA LYS A 48 -7.90 -1.48 -16.90
C LYS A 48 -7.07 -0.56 -17.79
N ILE A 49 -6.70 0.62 -17.29
CA ILE A 49 -5.87 1.58 -18.03
C ILE A 49 -4.43 1.08 -18.15
N LEU A 50 -3.83 0.68 -17.02
CA LEU A 50 -2.39 0.36 -16.93
C LEU A 50 -2.04 -1.03 -17.44
N PHE A 51 -2.99 -1.98 -17.35
CA PHE A 51 -2.84 -3.36 -17.82
C PHE A 51 -4.06 -3.80 -18.67
N PRO A 52 -4.32 -3.16 -19.81
CA PRO A 52 -5.56 -3.34 -20.57
C PRO A 52 -5.80 -4.78 -21.04
N ALA A 53 -4.76 -5.49 -21.46
CA ALA A 53 -4.88 -6.87 -21.92
C ALA A 53 -5.33 -7.86 -20.83
N TYR A 54 -5.20 -7.50 -19.56
CA TYR A 54 -5.49 -8.37 -18.41
C TYR A 54 -6.81 -8.02 -17.71
N TYR A 55 -7.13 -6.73 -17.62
CA TYR A 55 -8.27 -6.23 -16.85
C TYR A 55 -9.27 -5.43 -17.70
N GLY A 56 -8.91 -5.13 -18.96
CA GLY A 56 -9.75 -4.33 -19.85
C GLY A 56 -10.99 -5.07 -20.34
N ASP A 57 -12.01 -4.30 -20.72
CA ASP A 57 -13.18 -4.80 -21.38
C ASP A 57 -12.86 -5.20 -22.82
N ARG A 58 -13.20 -6.43 -23.21
CA ARG A 58 -12.90 -6.99 -24.55
C ARG A 58 -13.52 -6.20 -25.70
N ASP A 59 -14.68 -5.59 -25.48
CA ASP A 59 -15.32 -4.79 -26.51
C ASP A 59 -14.65 -3.42 -26.65
N LEU A 60 -14.25 -2.80 -25.56
CA LEU A 60 -13.50 -1.55 -25.58
C LEU A 60 -12.08 -1.72 -26.15
N LEU A 61 -11.46 -2.88 -25.99
CA LEU A 61 -10.15 -3.20 -26.56
C LEU A 61 -10.12 -3.28 -28.09
N LYS A 62 -11.29 -3.22 -28.75
CA LYS A 62 -11.39 -3.06 -30.22
C LYS A 62 -11.15 -1.63 -30.69
N LEU A 63 -11.19 -0.66 -29.78
CA LEU A 63 -10.87 0.74 -30.08
C LEU A 63 -9.36 0.92 -30.29
N PRO A 64 -8.95 1.93 -31.07
CA PRO A 64 -7.57 2.37 -31.10
C PRO A 64 -7.05 2.68 -29.68
N PRO A 65 -5.76 2.39 -29.35
CA PRO A 65 -5.22 2.56 -28.00
C PRO A 65 -5.45 3.94 -27.41
N GLU A 66 -5.31 4.99 -28.20
CA GLU A 66 -5.50 6.37 -27.77
C GLU A 66 -6.96 6.65 -27.38
N GLN A 67 -7.91 6.11 -28.13
CA GLN A 67 -9.34 6.27 -27.83
C GLN A 67 -9.75 5.46 -26.61
N TYR A 68 -9.24 4.24 -26.49
CA TYR A 68 -9.42 3.40 -25.30
C TYR A 68 -8.92 4.10 -24.04
N SER A 69 -7.67 4.57 -24.07
CA SER A 69 -7.04 5.23 -22.91
C SER A 69 -7.77 6.54 -22.56
N ALA A 70 -8.07 7.38 -23.55
CA ALA A 70 -8.79 8.63 -23.31
C ALA A 70 -10.17 8.42 -22.69
N LEU A 71 -10.92 7.43 -23.17
CA LEU A 71 -12.24 7.08 -22.62
C LEU A 71 -12.17 6.67 -21.16
N LEU A 72 -11.25 5.76 -20.81
CA LEU A 72 -11.11 5.27 -19.44
C LEU A 72 -10.51 6.32 -18.51
N MET A 73 -9.54 7.09 -18.97
CA MET A 73 -8.96 8.18 -18.17
C MET A 73 -10.02 9.24 -17.84
N GLY A 74 -10.86 9.63 -18.81
CA GLY A 74 -12.00 10.54 -18.55
C GLY A 74 -12.96 9.97 -17.50
N HIS A 75 -13.26 8.68 -17.58
CA HIS A 75 -14.14 8.02 -16.61
C HIS A 75 -13.55 7.97 -15.19
N VAL A 76 -12.25 7.67 -15.09
CA VAL A 76 -11.53 7.69 -13.81
C VAL A 76 -11.42 9.11 -13.26
N TYR A 77 -11.15 10.10 -14.12
CA TYR A 77 -11.11 11.50 -13.73
C TYR A 77 -12.40 11.93 -13.03
N ASP A 78 -13.56 11.66 -13.64
CA ASP A 78 -14.87 12.01 -13.08
C ASP A 78 -15.16 11.31 -11.76
N LYS A 79 -14.78 10.03 -11.64
CA LYS A 79 -14.96 9.27 -10.39
C LYS A 79 -14.03 9.78 -9.29
N LEU A 80 -12.77 10.02 -9.61
CA LEU A 80 -11.76 10.51 -8.65
C LEU A 80 -12.12 11.91 -8.17
N LEU A 81 -12.50 12.82 -9.09
CA LEU A 81 -12.91 14.18 -8.76
C LEU A 81 -14.03 14.19 -7.70
N ARG A 82 -15.08 13.39 -7.91
CA ARG A 82 -16.17 13.27 -6.94
C ARG A 82 -15.70 12.82 -5.55
N GLN A 83 -14.70 11.94 -5.45
CA GLN A 83 -14.18 11.49 -4.15
C GLN A 83 -13.24 12.54 -3.53
N LEU A 84 -12.46 13.24 -4.34
CA LEU A 84 -11.59 14.33 -3.90
C LEU A 84 -12.39 15.51 -3.35
N GLU A 85 -13.48 15.91 -4.01
CA GLU A 85 -14.37 16.96 -3.52
C GLU A 85 -14.93 16.69 -2.12
N LEU A 86 -15.09 15.42 -1.75
CA LEU A 86 -15.55 15.03 -0.41
C LEU A 86 -14.49 15.20 0.69
N VAL A 87 -13.22 15.19 0.34
CA VAL A 87 -12.10 15.25 1.30
C VAL A 87 -11.34 16.58 1.25
N MET A 88 -11.54 17.39 0.22
CA MET A 88 -10.97 18.73 0.12
C MET A 88 -11.81 19.75 0.91
N PRO A 89 -11.25 20.92 1.27
CA PRO A 89 -12.00 22.00 1.90
C PRO A 89 -13.25 22.38 1.09
N GLU A 90 -14.28 22.88 1.77
CA GLU A 90 -15.48 23.34 1.08
C GLU A 90 -15.24 24.63 0.29
N GLY A 91 -16.03 24.81 -0.79
CA GLY A 91 -16.02 26.01 -1.62
C GLY A 91 -15.13 25.90 -2.87
N GLU A 92 -15.03 26.99 -3.59
CA GLU A 92 -14.35 27.05 -4.89
C GLU A 92 -12.86 26.70 -4.84
N GLU A 93 -12.18 26.99 -3.74
CA GLU A 93 -10.75 26.69 -3.58
C GLU A 93 -10.51 25.17 -3.50
N GLY A 94 -11.34 24.47 -2.70
CA GLY A 94 -11.25 23.03 -2.60
C GLY A 94 -11.63 22.32 -3.89
N ALA A 95 -12.65 22.79 -4.60
CA ALA A 95 -13.03 22.27 -5.91
C ALA A 95 -11.88 22.42 -6.92
N ARG A 96 -11.28 23.60 -7.02
CA ARG A 96 -10.09 23.83 -7.87
C ARG A 96 -8.89 22.97 -7.46
N ARG A 97 -8.71 22.71 -6.15
CA ARG A 97 -7.65 21.83 -5.67
C ARG A 97 -7.92 20.37 -6.09
N ALA A 98 -9.15 19.90 -6.01
CA ALA A 98 -9.56 18.58 -6.45
C ALA A 98 -9.31 18.37 -7.96
N GLU A 99 -9.68 19.36 -8.79
CA GLU A 99 -9.42 19.35 -10.23
C GLU A 99 -7.91 19.23 -10.52
N LYS A 100 -7.07 20.08 -9.90
CA LYS A 100 -5.61 20.03 -10.07
C LYS A 100 -5.00 18.69 -9.69
N VAL A 101 -5.48 18.03 -8.61
CA VAL A 101 -5.03 16.70 -8.22
C VAL A 101 -5.41 15.66 -9.27
N CYS A 102 -6.63 15.74 -9.84
CA CYS A 102 -7.05 14.87 -10.94
C CYS A 102 -6.15 15.06 -12.17
N GLU A 103 -5.89 16.31 -12.58
CA GLU A 103 -5.00 16.63 -13.69
C GLU A 103 -3.59 16.05 -13.47
N ALA A 104 -2.98 16.33 -12.31
CA ALA A 104 -1.67 15.81 -11.94
C ALA A 104 -1.64 14.26 -11.97
N MET A 105 -2.69 13.59 -11.47
CA MET A 105 -2.79 12.13 -11.52
C MET A 105 -2.84 11.62 -12.96
N MET A 106 -3.60 12.26 -13.86
CA MET A 106 -3.66 11.85 -15.26
C MET A 106 -2.30 12.03 -15.96
N GLU A 107 -1.59 13.12 -15.70
CA GLU A 107 -0.26 13.38 -16.23
C GLU A 107 0.79 12.37 -15.72
N ARG A 108 0.62 11.87 -14.51
CA ARG A 108 1.53 10.88 -13.90
C ARG A 108 1.30 9.43 -14.35
N LEU A 109 0.14 9.10 -14.93
CA LEU A 109 -0.17 7.71 -15.32
C LEU A 109 0.86 7.05 -16.24
N PRO A 110 1.42 7.72 -17.27
CA PRO A 110 2.45 7.11 -18.11
C PRO A 110 3.70 6.72 -17.30
N TYR A 111 4.15 7.59 -16.40
CA TYR A 111 5.29 7.31 -15.52
C TYR A 111 5.00 6.16 -14.54
N ILE A 112 3.80 6.13 -13.94
CA ILE A 112 3.39 5.01 -13.07
C ILE A 112 3.41 3.69 -13.85
N GLN A 113 2.95 3.69 -15.11
CA GLN A 113 2.98 2.51 -15.96
C GLN A 113 4.42 2.03 -16.21
N GLU A 114 5.36 2.93 -16.50
CA GLU A 114 6.79 2.60 -16.66
C GLU A 114 7.38 1.98 -15.39
N LEU A 115 7.09 2.57 -14.21
CA LEU A 115 7.52 2.01 -12.92
C LEU A 115 6.98 0.59 -12.71
N LEU A 116 5.69 0.37 -12.99
CA LEU A 116 5.07 -0.94 -12.85
C LEU A 116 5.65 -1.99 -13.80
N LEU A 117 6.07 -1.62 -15.00
CA LEU A 117 6.76 -2.53 -15.93
C LEU A 117 8.16 -2.90 -15.43
N LYS A 118 8.86 -1.96 -14.77
CA LYS A 118 10.12 -2.22 -14.09
C LYS A 118 9.94 -3.14 -12.88
N ASP A 119 8.94 -2.87 -12.04
CA ASP A 119 8.60 -3.69 -10.88
C ASP A 119 8.17 -5.11 -11.30
N LEU A 120 7.40 -5.24 -12.39
CA LEU A 120 7.04 -6.52 -12.99
C LEU A 120 8.28 -7.30 -13.44
N THR A 121 9.24 -6.61 -14.05
CA THR A 121 10.52 -7.22 -14.47
C THR A 121 11.32 -7.71 -13.27
N ALA A 122 11.37 -6.94 -12.18
CA ALA A 122 12.03 -7.33 -10.95
C ALA A 122 11.39 -8.57 -10.30
N ASN A 123 10.04 -8.59 -10.22
CA ASN A 123 9.31 -9.75 -9.69
C ASN A 123 9.56 -11.01 -10.54
N TYR A 124 9.58 -10.89 -11.87
CA TYR A 124 9.85 -12.02 -12.77
C TYR A 124 11.27 -12.56 -12.64
N ASN A 125 12.25 -11.67 -12.51
CA ASN A 125 13.66 -12.07 -12.38
C ASN A 125 13.98 -12.57 -10.96
N GLY A 126 13.25 -12.11 -9.95
CA GLY A 126 13.48 -12.44 -8.55
C GLY A 126 12.85 -13.75 -8.09
N ASP A 127 11.90 -14.31 -8.85
CA ASP A 127 11.23 -15.57 -8.53
C ASP A 127 11.46 -16.63 -9.62
N PRO A 128 12.36 -17.62 -9.36
CA PRO A 128 12.59 -18.71 -10.30
C PRO A 128 11.35 -19.59 -10.59
N ALA A 129 10.31 -19.53 -9.74
CA ALA A 129 9.07 -20.29 -9.93
C ALA A 129 8.08 -19.58 -10.86
N ALA A 130 8.29 -18.30 -11.15
CA ALA A 130 7.42 -17.54 -12.06
C ALA A 130 7.48 -18.08 -13.48
N SER A 131 6.37 -18.60 -14.00
CA SER A 131 6.33 -19.17 -15.36
C SER A 131 6.25 -18.08 -16.44
N SER A 132 5.70 -16.92 -16.12
CA SER A 132 5.53 -15.80 -17.05
C SER A 132 5.23 -14.48 -16.34
N ARG A 133 5.48 -13.35 -17.03
CA ARG A 133 5.05 -12.03 -16.56
C ARG A 133 3.52 -11.90 -16.46
N GLN A 134 2.77 -12.63 -17.31
CA GLN A 134 1.33 -12.68 -17.28
C GLN A 134 0.80 -13.28 -15.98
N GLU A 135 1.43 -14.35 -15.51
CA GLU A 135 1.11 -14.98 -14.23
C GLU A 135 1.29 -14.00 -13.08
N ILE A 136 2.38 -13.24 -13.06
CA ILE A 136 2.65 -12.26 -12.00
C ILE A 136 1.57 -11.17 -11.96
N ILE A 137 1.19 -10.63 -13.11
CA ILE A 137 0.14 -9.59 -13.18
C ILE A 137 -1.18 -10.10 -12.63
N LEU A 138 -1.53 -11.36 -12.94
CA LEU A 138 -2.85 -11.92 -12.62
C LEU A 138 -2.95 -12.53 -11.21
N SER A 139 -1.82 -12.95 -10.61
CA SER A 139 -1.87 -13.80 -9.42
C SER A 139 -0.97 -13.37 -8.25
N TYR A 140 0.09 -12.57 -8.48
CA TYR A 140 1.04 -12.27 -7.42
C TYR A 140 0.55 -11.16 -6.48
N PRO A 141 0.41 -11.46 -5.17
CA PRO A 141 -0.01 -10.47 -4.18
C PRO A 141 0.97 -9.30 -4.07
N GLY A 142 2.29 -9.56 -4.21
CA GLY A 142 3.32 -8.52 -4.20
C GLY A 142 3.10 -7.49 -5.31
N MET A 143 2.87 -7.93 -6.54
CA MET A 143 2.61 -7.04 -7.67
C MET A 143 1.34 -6.22 -7.50
N PHE A 144 0.28 -6.82 -6.93
CA PHE A 144 -0.96 -6.11 -6.66
C PHE A 144 -0.80 -5.02 -5.58
N ALA A 145 -0.05 -5.32 -4.51
CA ALA A 145 0.22 -4.34 -3.47
C ALA A 145 1.10 -3.18 -3.98
N ILE A 146 2.13 -3.48 -4.77
CA ILE A 146 2.99 -2.48 -5.42
C ILE A 146 2.17 -1.60 -6.38
N PHE A 147 1.30 -2.19 -7.20
CA PHE A 147 0.42 -1.45 -8.11
C PHE A 147 -0.42 -0.41 -7.36
N ILE A 148 -1.09 -0.79 -6.28
CA ILE A 148 -1.92 0.12 -5.50
C ILE A 148 -1.05 1.19 -4.81
N TYR A 149 0.09 0.79 -4.25
CA TYR A 149 1.03 1.71 -3.62
C TYR A 149 1.49 2.81 -4.59
N ARG A 150 1.91 2.47 -5.82
CA ARG A 150 2.38 3.45 -6.82
C ARG A 150 1.34 4.53 -7.10
N ILE A 151 0.06 4.16 -7.20
CA ILE A 151 -1.04 5.11 -7.41
C ILE A 151 -1.32 5.93 -6.14
N ALA A 152 -1.41 5.26 -4.99
CA ALA A 152 -1.71 5.90 -3.72
C ALA A 152 -0.61 6.89 -3.29
N HIS A 153 0.64 6.60 -3.62
CA HIS A 153 1.79 7.47 -3.35
C HIS A 153 1.68 8.82 -4.06
N GLU A 154 1.28 8.84 -5.33
CA GLU A 154 1.09 10.11 -6.06
C GLU A 154 -0.01 10.97 -5.41
N LEU A 155 -1.12 10.37 -5.00
CA LEU A 155 -2.15 11.09 -4.26
C LEU A 155 -1.67 11.56 -2.86
N TYR A 156 -0.80 10.77 -2.22
CA TYR A 156 -0.18 11.17 -0.95
C TYR A 156 0.74 12.38 -1.12
N LEU A 157 1.56 12.41 -2.17
CA LEU A 157 2.43 13.56 -2.49
C LEU A 157 1.60 14.83 -2.74
N GLU A 158 0.43 14.70 -3.35
CA GLU A 158 -0.56 15.76 -3.50
C GLU A 158 -1.31 16.09 -2.20
N LYS A 159 -0.92 15.52 -1.06
CA LYS A 159 -1.52 15.74 0.27
C LYS A 159 -3.03 15.49 0.30
N VAL A 160 -3.50 14.51 -0.46
CA VAL A 160 -4.90 14.08 -0.44
C VAL A 160 -5.20 13.39 0.88
N PRO A 161 -6.21 13.86 1.65
CA PRO A 161 -6.59 13.20 2.89
C PRO A 161 -7.26 11.84 2.63
N MET A 162 -7.11 10.89 3.53
CA MET A 162 -7.82 9.60 3.63
C MET A 162 -7.72 8.68 2.42
N ILE A 163 -7.94 9.15 1.19
CA ILE A 163 -8.02 8.31 -0.02
C ILE A 163 -6.78 7.46 -0.24
N PRO A 164 -5.52 7.99 -0.16
CA PRO A 164 -4.32 7.16 -0.30
C PRO A 164 -4.28 6.01 0.73
N ARG A 165 -4.67 6.29 1.98
CA ARG A 165 -4.70 5.27 3.02
C ARG A 165 -5.81 4.23 2.79
N ILE A 166 -7.00 4.64 2.32
CA ILE A 166 -8.07 3.70 1.94
C ILE A 166 -7.59 2.74 0.85
N MET A 167 -6.82 3.25 -0.14
CA MET A 167 -6.25 2.43 -1.21
C MET A 167 -5.26 1.39 -0.66
N THR A 168 -4.28 1.81 0.14
CA THR A 168 -3.26 0.90 0.66
C THR A 168 -3.82 -0.08 1.70
N GLU A 169 -4.80 0.31 2.52
CA GLU A 169 -5.52 -0.62 3.41
C GLU A 169 -6.37 -1.64 2.64
N TYR A 170 -6.88 -1.26 1.46
CA TYR A 170 -7.51 -2.24 0.59
C TYR A 170 -6.48 -3.26 0.08
N ALA A 171 -5.30 -2.82 -0.38
CA ALA A 171 -4.22 -3.73 -0.76
C ALA A 171 -3.82 -4.66 0.40
N HIS A 172 -3.61 -4.09 1.59
CA HIS A 172 -3.29 -4.84 2.81
C HIS A 172 -4.34 -5.91 3.12
N SER A 173 -5.62 -5.56 3.06
CA SER A 173 -6.73 -6.50 3.31
C SER A 173 -6.79 -7.66 2.31
N GLN A 174 -6.29 -7.48 1.08
CA GLN A 174 -6.31 -8.50 0.03
C GLN A 174 -5.05 -9.38 0.01
N THR A 175 -3.92 -8.85 0.48
CA THR A 175 -2.60 -9.47 0.27
C THR A 175 -1.85 -9.80 1.57
N GLY A 176 -2.23 -9.18 2.67
CA GLY A 176 -1.44 -9.19 3.91
C GLY A 176 -0.15 -8.36 3.83
N ILE A 177 -0.02 -7.48 2.81
CA ILE A 177 1.13 -6.59 2.59
C ILE A 177 0.71 -5.16 2.92
N ASP A 178 1.30 -4.56 3.94
CA ASP A 178 1.04 -3.19 4.38
C ASP A 178 2.16 -2.25 3.91
N ILE A 179 1.93 -1.49 2.84
CA ILE A 179 2.83 -0.43 2.39
C ILE A 179 2.15 0.91 2.64
N ASN A 180 2.71 1.72 3.54
CA ASN A 180 2.17 3.06 3.75
C ASN A 180 2.36 3.94 2.51
N PRO A 181 1.35 4.71 2.08
CA PRO A 181 1.46 5.54 0.87
C PRO A 181 2.53 6.62 0.97
N GLY A 182 2.97 6.99 2.17
CA GLY A 182 4.05 7.96 2.41
C GLY A 182 5.46 7.41 2.21
N ALA A 183 5.65 6.09 2.15
CA ALA A 183 6.96 5.51 1.86
C ALA A 183 7.47 5.96 0.49
N THR A 184 8.78 6.14 0.35
CA THR A 184 9.42 6.44 -0.94
C THR A 184 10.13 5.19 -1.44
N ILE A 185 9.74 4.66 -2.59
CA ILE A 185 10.26 3.41 -3.13
C ILE A 185 10.78 3.63 -4.55
N GLY A 186 12.03 3.27 -4.79
CA GLY A 186 12.71 3.36 -6.09
C GLY A 186 12.15 2.40 -7.14
N GLU A 187 12.91 2.20 -8.20
CA GLU A 187 12.55 1.38 -9.36
C GLU A 187 12.92 -0.10 -9.15
N TYR A 188 12.30 -0.99 -9.95
CA TYR A 188 12.55 -2.42 -9.89
C TYR A 188 12.35 -3.05 -8.51
N PHE A 189 11.35 -2.56 -7.80
CA PHE A 189 10.99 -3.08 -6.50
C PHE A 189 10.20 -4.38 -6.61
N SER A 190 10.53 -5.37 -5.78
CA SER A 190 9.84 -6.66 -5.78
C SER A 190 9.53 -7.16 -4.37
N ILE A 191 8.39 -7.84 -4.25
CA ILE A 191 7.97 -8.53 -3.03
C ILE A 191 7.62 -9.95 -3.40
N ASP A 192 8.37 -10.91 -2.86
CA ASP A 192 8.11 -12.33 -3.03
C ASP A 192 7.31 -12.89 -1.85
N HIS A 193 6.27 -13.70 -2.13
CA HIS A 193 5.25 -14.18 -1.20
C HIS A 193 4.50 -13.03 -0.50
N GLY A 194 5.15 -12.23 0.29
CA GLY A 194 4.76 -10.93 0.80
C GLY A 194 3.90 -10.92 2.06
N THR A 195 3.20 -11.98 2.42
CA THR A 195 2.33 -11.98 3.62
C THR A 195 3.08 -11.49 4.86
N GLY A 196 2.54 -10.46 5.52
CA GLY A 196 3.12 -9.88 6.73
C GLY A 196 4.26 -8.87 6.47
N VAL A 197 4.50 -8.45 5.23
CA VAL A 197 5.39 -7.31 4.96
C VAL A 197 4.76 -6.03 5.47
N VAL A 198 5.56 -5.21 6.17
CA VAL A 198 5.17 -3.88 6.65
C VAL A 198 6.23 -2.86 6.24
N VAL A 199 5.81 -1.83 5.51
CA VAL A 199 6.65 -0.68 5.11
C VAL A 199 6.06 0.60 5.68
N GLY A 200 6.74 1.18 6.65
CA GLY A 200 6.27 2.37 7.37
C GLY A 200 6.37 3.67 6.56
N GLU A 201 5.62 4.68 6.97
CA GLU A 201 5.36 5.94 6.26
C GLU A 201 6.62 6.70 5.81
N THR A 202 7.65 6.79 6.65
CA THR A 202 8.86 7.55 6.34
C THR A 202 10.03 6.65 5.89
N THR A 203 9.71 5.41 5.47
CA THR A 203 10.70 4.49 4.88
C THR A 203 11.16 5.03 3.53
N VAL A 204 12.47 4.95 3.29
CA VAL A 204 13.05 5.23 1.98
C VAL A 204 13.71 3.95 1.48
N ILE A 205 13.36 3.51 0.28
CA ILE A 205 13.87 2.30 -0.38
C ILE A 205 14.46 2.72 -1.72
N GLY A 206 15.69 2.33 -1.98
CA GLY A 206 16.39 2.54 -3.26
C GLY A 206 15.88 1.64 -4.37
N ASP A 207 16.66 1.55 -5.45
CA ASP A 207 16.32 0.75 -6.63
C ASP A 207 16.70 -0.72 -6.45
N ARG A 208 16.02 -1.63 -7.15
CA ARG A 208 16.31 -3.06 -7.20
C ARG A 208 16.34 -3.73 -5.82
N VAL A 209 15.41 -3.34 -4.97
CA VAL A 209 15.24 -3.93 -3.64
C VAL A 209 14.21 -5.04 -3.67
N GLN A 210 14.54 -6.17 -3.05
CA GLN A 210 13.66 -7.32 -2.91
C GLN A 210 13.33 -7.60 -1.45
N LEU A 211 12.04 -7.70 -1.14
CA LEU A 211 11.53 -8.08 0.18
C LEU A 211 10.85 -9.45 0.12
N TYR A 212 11.08 -10.25 1.14
CA TYR A 212 10.37 -11.52 1.35
C TYR A 212 9.29 -11.36 2.43
N GLN A 213 8.43 -12.39 2.57
CA GLN A 213 7.35 -12.40 3.54
C GLN A 213 7.80 -12.07 4.98
N GLY A 214 6.95 -11.36 5.72
CA GLY A 214 7.17 -11.03 7.12
C GLY A 214 8.24 -9.97 7.38
N VAL A 215 8.81 -9.34 6.34
CA VAL A 215 9.77 -8.24 6.52
C VAL A 215 9.04 -7.02 7.09
N THR A 216 9.63 -6.43 8.13
CA THR A 216 9.13 -5.20 8.76
C THR A 216 10.16 -4.08 8.68
N LEU A 217 9.78 -2.97 8.05
CA LEU A 217 10.51 -1.70 8.05
C LEU A 217 9.73 -0.71 8.91
N GLY A 218 10.00 -0.69 10.21
CA GLY A 218 9.17 -0.09 11.24
C GLY A 218 9.83 1.02 12.05
N ALA A 219 9.03 1.69 12.90
CA ALA A 219 9.52 2.62 13.91
C ALA A 219 9.92 1.89 15.20
N MET A 220 10.91 2.41 15.95
CA MET A 220 11.36 1.79 17.21
C MET A 220 10.33 1.89 18.34
N SER A 221 9.58 2.96 18.44
CA SER A 221 8.57 3.14 19.47
C SER A 221 7.47 4.09 19.01
N PRO A 222 6.19 3.76 19.23
CA PRO A 222 5.09 4.70 19.03
C PRO A 222 4.89 5.67 20.21
N ALA A 223 5.63 5.51 21.33
CA ALA A 223 5.45 6.31 22.52
C ALA A 223 5.87 7.78 22.29
N GLY A 224 4.94 8.71 22.41
CA GLY A 224 5.16 10.16 22.37
C GLY A 224 4.97 10.82 20.99
N MET A 225 4.64 10.08 19.94
CA MET A 225 4.35 10.64 18.62
C MET A 225 2.84 10.77 18.40
N HIS A 226 2.23 11.78 18.99
CA HIS A 226 0.87 12.19 18.62
C HIS A 226 0.93 13.06 17.36
N HIS A 227 -0.07 12.87 16.50
CA HIS A 227 -0.35 13.56 15.24
C HIS A 227 0.01 15.05 15.25
N SER A 228 1.28 15.41 15.02
CA SER A 228 1.64 16.79 14.70
C SER A 228 1.53 16.98 13.18
N ALA A 229 0.90 18.07 12.77
CA ALA A 229 0.76 18.43 11.36
C ALA A 229 2.08 18.84 10.68
N GLU A 230 3.19 18.82 11.42
CA GLU A 230 4.52 19.08 10.88
C GLU A 230 5.07 17.83 10.20
N THR A 231 5.88 18.01 9.17
CA THR A 231 6.54 16.93 8.42
C THR A 231 7.15 15.93 9.40
N PRO A 232 6.72 14.70 9.46
CA PRO A 232 7.19 13.76 10.47
C PRO A 232 8.70 13.57 10.31
N ALA A 233 9.44 13.72 11.40
CA ALA A 233 10.84 13.33 11.44
C ALA A 233 10.93 11.86 10.98
N ARG A 234 11.95 11.52 10.17
CA ARG A 234 12.17 10.14 9.70
C ARG A 234 12.22 9.19 10.90
N ARG A 235 11.26 8.29 10.99
CA ARG A 235 11.11 7.29 12.07
C ARG A 235 11.26 5.84 11.60
N HIS A 236 11.37 5.63 10.28
CA HIS A 236 11.52 4.33 9.64
C HIS A 236 12.87 4.24 8.92
N PRO A 237 13.37 3.02 8.67
CA PRO A 237 14.68 2.80 8.06
C PRO A 237 14.82 3.40 6.65
N LYS A 238 16.07 3.65 6.27
CA LYS A 238 16.47 3.91 4.90
C LYS A 238 17.20 2.69 4.36
N ILE A 239 16.79 2.21 3.20
CA ILE A 239 17.35 1.05 2.48
C ILE A 239 17.98 1.55 1.19
N GLY A 240 19.23 1.21 0.95
CA GLY A 240 19.96 1.49 -0.28
C GLY A 240 19.45 0.71 -1.48
N SER A 241 20.19 0.75 -2.57
CA SER A 241 19.89 0.02 -3.80
C SER A 241 20.50 -1.37 -3.80
N ASP A 242 19.96 -2.28 -4.63
CA ASP A 242 20.47 -3.66 -4.77
C ASP A 242 20.43 -4.47 -3.45
N VAL A 243 19.42 -4.20 -2.60
CA VAL A 243 19.31 -4.84 -1.29
C VAL A 243 18.29 -5.97 -1.33
N THR A 244 18.66 -7.12 -0.75
CA THR A 244 17.73 -8.25 -0.54
C THR A 244 17.49 -8.44 0.96
N ILE A 245 16.21 -8.41 1.38
CA ILE A 245 15.83 -8.62 2.77
C ILE A 245 14.98 -9.89 2.86
N TYR A 246 15.56 -10.93 3.46
CA TYR A 246 14.93 -12.24 3.57
C TYR A 246 13.85 -12.31 4.66
N ALA A 247 13.06 -13.36 4.56
CA ALA A 247 11.85 -13.61 5.33
C ALA A 247 11.96 -13.34 6.83
N GLY A 248 10.98 -12.61 7.38
CA GLY A 248 10.87 -12.35 8.81
C GLY A 248 11.88 -11.37 9.40
N ALA A 249 12.74 -10.77 8.57
CA ALA A 249 13.67 -9.75 9.07
C ALA A 249 12.93 -8.49 9.50
N THR A 250 13.36 -7.89 10.61
CA THR A 250 12.78 -6.68 11.19
C THR A 250 13.85 -5.62 11.32
N LEU A 251 13.65 -4.48 10.66
CA LEU A 251 14.54 -3.32 10.68
C LEU A 251 13.76 -2.14 11.28
N LEU A 252 14.28 -1.54 12.34
CA LEU A 252 13.55 -0.51 13.07
C LEU A 252 14.38 0.78 13.24
N GLY A 253 13.67 1.90 13.18
CA GLY A 253 14.16 3.21 13.58
C GLY A 253 14.65 4.10 12.44
N GLY A 254 14.37 5.40 12.56
CA GLY A 254 14.73 6.40 11.55
C GLY A 254 16.22 6.67 11.39
N ALA A 255 17.04 6.30 12.36
CA ALA A 255 18.51 6.38 12.27
C ALA A 255 19.13 5.15 11.58
N THR A 256 18.37 4.08 11.41
CA THR A 256 18.83 2.85 10.77
C THR A 256 18.94 3.04 9.26
N GLU A 257 20.14 2.89 8.73
CA GLU A 257 20.43 2.96 7.29
C GLU A 257 21.12 1.67 6.84
N VAL A 258 20.59 1.06 5.79
CA VAL A 258 21.20 -0.08 5.11
C VAL A 258 21.81 0.43 3.81
N GLY A 259 23.10 0.21 3.63
CA GLY A 259 23.82 0.63 2.43
C GLY A 259 23.43 -0.16 1.19
N ASP A 260 24.08 0.14 0.07
CA ASP A 260 23.83 -0.55 -1.20
C ASP A 260 24.45 -1.95 -1.22
N ASN A 261 23.89 -2.83 -2.06
CA ASN A 261 24.39 -4.20 -2.28
C ASN A 261 24.45 -5.02 -0.97
N VAL A 262 23.42 -4.87 -0.11
CA VAL A 262 23.35 -5.56 1.19
C VAL A 262 22.37 -6.74 1.12
N VAL A 263 22.73 -7.84 1.78
CA VAL A 263 21.87 -8.99 1.98
C VAL A 263 21.57 -9.16 3.46
N ILE A 264 20.30 -9.01 3.84
CA ILE A 264 19.82 -9.24 5.22
C ILE A 264 19.23 -10.64 5.32
N GLY A 265 19.84 -11.49 6.14
CA GLY A 265 19.38 -12.86 6.36
C GLY A 265 18.04 -12.93 7.08
N GLY A 266 17.31 -14.02 6.87
CA GLY A 266 15.97 -14.22 7.44
C GLY A 266 15.96 -14.13 8.97
N ASN A 267 14.85 -13.59 9.52
CA ASN A 267 14.63 -13.36 10.96
C ASN A 267 15.68 -12.46 11.65
N ALA A 268 16.49 -11.72 10.89
CA ALA A 268 17.40 -10.73 11.47
C ALA A 268 16.60 -9.60 12.14
N PHE A 269 17.07 -9.13 13.30
CA PHE A 269 16.48 -8.01 14.01
C PHE A 269 17.54 -6.90 14.11
N LEU A 270 17.31 -5.79 13.41
CA LEU A 270 18.27 -4.70 13.26
C LEU A 270 17.70 -3.37 13.75
N THR A 271 18.47 -2.70 14.57
CA THR A 271 18.23 -1.32 15.06
C THR A 271 19.43 -0.41 14.79
N GLU A 272 20.45 -0.92 14.11
CA GLU A 272 21.68 -0.26 13.75
C GLU A 272 21.91 -0.30 12.25
N SER A 273 22.68 0.65 11.74
CA SER A 273 22.99 0.74 10.31
C SER A 273 23.93 -0.36 9.85
N VAL A 274 23.84 -0.69 8.58
CA VAL A 274 24.65 -1.70 7.89
C VAL A 274 25.36 -1.04 6.73
N GLU A 275 26.70 -1.18 6.67
CA GLU A 275 27.49 -0.65 5.56
C GLU A 275 27.20 -1.38 4.24
N SER A 276 27.49 -0.70 3.12
CA SER A 276 27.34 -1.29 1.78
C SER A 276 28.18 -2.58 1.65
N ASP A 277 27.82 -3.42 0.67
CA ASP A 277 28.51 -4.68 0.33
C ASP A 277 28.56 -5.69 1.48
N THR A 278 27.60 -5.62 2.40
CA THR A 278 27.56 -6.43 3.62
C THR A 278 26.50 -7.52 3.56
N LYS A 279 26.85 -8.71 4.08
CA LYS A 279 25.89 -9.78 4.33
C LYS A 279 25.67 -9.95 5.83
N VAL A 280 24.46 -9.65 6.28
CA VAL A 280 24.02 -9.88 7.67
C VAL A 280 23.44 -11.29 7.77
N SER A 281 23.88 -12.05 8.74
CA SER A 281 23.33 -13.38 9.02
C SER A 281 23.26 -13.65 10.50
N ILE A 282 22.20 -14.36 10.95
CA ILE A 282 22.07 -14.83 12.31
C ILE A 282 23.00 -16.03 12.50
N LYS A 283 23.70 -16.10 13.63
CA LYS A 283 24.45 -17.32 14.01
C LYS A 283 23.47 -18.48 14.05
N LYS A 284 23.91 -19.63 13.48
CA LYS A 284 23.08 -20.84 13.46
C LYS A 284 22.63 -21.20 14.87
N PRO A 285 21.32 -21.26 15.14
CA PRO A 285 20.83 -21.62 16.48
C PRO A 285 21.22 -23.05 16.82
N GLU A 286 21.53 -23.30 18.09
CA GLU A 286 21.75 -24.65 18.60
C GLU A 286 20.44 -25.42 18.60
N MET A 287 20.40 -26.55 17.91
CA MET A 287 19.23 -27.41 17.86
C MET A 287 19.49 -28.70 18.70
N THR A 288 18.55 -29.02 19.57
CA THR A 288 18.55 -30.30 20.30
C THR A 288 17.58 -31.27 19.65
N PHE A 289 18.10 -32.42 19.22
CA PHE A 289 17.28 -33.48 18.66
C PHE A 289 17.03 -34.54 19.74
N ARG A 290 15.76 -34.90 20.00
CA ARG A 290 15.38 -35.97 20.92
C ARG A 290 14.56 -37.00 20.16
N VAL A 291 14.98 -38.27 20.22
CA VAL A 291 14.21 -39.37 19.66
C VAL A 291 13.05 -39.66 20.62
N LYS A 292 11.81 -39.70 20.12
CA LYS A 292 10.64 -40.11 20.93
C LYS A 292 10.82 -41.56 21.39
N GLY A 293 10.93 -41.78 22.71
CA GLY A 293 11.07 -43.10 23.30
C GLY A 293 12.49 -43.47 23.77
N GLY A 294 13.50 -42.63 23.58
CA GLY A 294 14.80 -42.77 24.21
C GLY A 294 14.72 -42.47 25.72
N ARG A 295 15.11 -43.40 26.57
CA ARG A 295 15.34 -43.13 28.02
C ARG A 295 16.55 -42.17 28.11
N PHE A 296 16.46 -41.20 29.03
CA PHE A 296 17.55 -40.29 29.41
C PHE A 296 18.70 -41.06 29.99
#